data_efd87910aa4737ca65fbf94375b58715
#
_entry.id   efd87910aa4737ca65fbf94375b58715
#
_cell.length_a   1.000
_cell.length_b   1.000
_cell.length_c   1.000
_cell.angle_alpha   90.00
_cell.angle_beta   90.00
_cell.angle_gamma   90.00
#
_symmetry.space_group_name_H-M   'P 1'
#
loop_
_entity.id
_entity.type
_entity.pdbx_description
1 polymer ?
#
loop_
_entity_poly.entity_id
_entity_poly.type
_entity_poly.pdbx_seq_one_letter_code
_entity_poly.pdbx_strand_id
1 'polypeptide(L)'
;MIITGPYLPHALSYERADEQKEVEAIVVHFFPDVLGAAFMDLPEMAPVKELFSLTTYGLSVKGETLAFLEKEMFTLYEADYSERLFILLKILHRIARDKEYDLIASKGFTNSFSISDNSRINKIYNFTFKNFQKDISITDVADQLNLSKESFCRYFKQKT
;
A
#
# COMPACT_ATOMS: atom_id res chain seq x y z
N MET A 1 -1.00 8.55 -9.97
CA MET A 1 -1.62 7.98 -8.74
C MET A 1 -0.98 6.63 -8.46
N ILE A 2 -0.74 6.34 -7.18
CA ILE A 2 -0.14 5.08 -6.73
C ILE A 2 -1.16 4.29 -5.93
N ILE A 3 -1.19 2.96 -6.15
CA ILE A 3 -2.01 2.03 -5.38
C ILE A 3 -1.08 1.00 -4.78
N THR A 4 -1.16 0.81 -3.47
CA THR A 4 -0.36 -0.17 -2.75
C THR A 4 -1.27 -1.16 -2.05
N GLY A 5 -0.89 -2.43 -2.08
CA GLY A 5 -1.56 -3.48 -1.32
C GLY A 5 -1.18 -3.45 0.16
N PRO A 6 -1.87 -4.27 0.96
CA PRO A 6 -1.53 -4.42 2.36
C PRO A 6 -0.09 -4.91 2.49
N TYR A 7 0.60 -4.36 3.47
CA TYR A 7 1.97 -4.75 3.84
C TYR A 7 3.08 -4.43 2.81
N LEU A 8 2.80 -3.71 1.72
CA LEU A 8 3.85 -3.21 0.86
C LEU A 8 4.54 -2.02 1.55
N PRO A 9 5.82 -2.12 1.94
CA PRO A 9 6.53 -1.00 2.52
C PRO A 9 6.61 0.13 1.51
N HIS A 10 6.08 1.29 1.85
CA HIS A 10 6.13 2.47 1.01
C HIS A 10 6.26 3.73 1.86
N ALA A 11 6.90 4.73 1.30
CA ALA A 11 6.98 6.05 1.87
C ALA A 11 6.65 7.07 0.78
N LEU A 12 5.87 8.08 1.16
CA LEU A 12 5.66 9.25 0.33
C LEU A 12 6.70 10.28 0.75
N SER A 13 7.61 10.62 -0.14
CA SER A 13 8.55 11.70 0.04
C SER A 13 8.26 12.80 -0.97
N TYR A 14 8.43 14.02 -0.53
CA TYR A 14 8.27 15.21 -1.34
C TYR A 14 9.57 16.00 -1.29
N GLU A 15 10.18 16.20 -2.46
CA GLU A 15 11.32 17.11 -2.58
C GLU A 15 10.78 18.53 -2.76
N ARG A 16 11.04 19.38 -1.77
CA ARG A 16 10.66 20.79 -1.81
C ARG A 16 11.52 21.51 -2.84
N ALA A 17 11.02 21.62 -4.06
CA ALA A 17 11.64 22.45 -5.08
C ALA A 17 11.33 23.95 -4.89
N ASP A 18 10.27 24.27 -4.13
CA ASP A 18 9.82 25.64 -3.91
C ASP A 18 9.16 25.72 -2.53
N GLU A 19 9.69 26.55 -1.61
CA GLU A 19 9.19 26.67 -0.23
C GLU A 19 7.79 27.28 -0.12
N GLN A 20 7.24 27.79 -1.21
CA GLN A 20 5.95 28.50 -1.22
C GLN A 20 4.76 27.65 -1.72
N LYS A 21 4.97 26.41 -2.17
CA LYS A 21 3.87 25.56 -2.64
C LYS A 21 3.42 24.60 -1.55
N GLU A 22 2.18 24.70 -1.15
CA GLU A 22 1.50 23.66 -0.37
C GLU A 22 1.26 22.45 -1.26
N VAL A 23 1.54 21.26 -0.75
CA VAL A 23 1.26 19.98 -1.42
C VAL A 23 0.13 19.30 -0.68
N GLU A 24 -0.96 19.07 -1.39
CA GLU A 24 -2.10 18.32 -0.90
C GLU A 24 -2.09 16.90 -1.47
N ALA A 25 -2.49 15.93 -0.67
CA ALA A 25 -2.67 14.55 -1.09
C ALA A 25 -3.99 13.99 -0.57
N ILE A 26 -4.77 13.38 -1.47
CA ILE A 26 -5.95 12.62 -1.10
C ILE A 26 -5.53 11.15 -0.99
N VAL A 27 -5.71 10.56 0.19
CA VAL A 27 -5.37 9.17 0.46
C VAL A 27 -6.62 8.42 0.89
N VAL A 28 -6.88 7.29 0.25
CA VAL A 28 -8.01 6.40 0.57
C VAL A 28 -7.46 5.10 1.12
N HIS A 29 -7.81 4.80 2.36
CA HIS A 29 -7.48 3.54 3.01
C HIS A 29 -8.73 2.67 3.14
N PHE A 30 -8.65 1.45 2.69
CA PHE A 30 -9.70 0.45 2.87
C PHE A 30 -9.11 -0.95 2.95
N PHE A 31 -9.85 -1.87 3.56
CA PHE A 31 -9.46 -3.28 3.56
C PHE A 31 -10.02 -3.96 2.29
N PRO A 32 -9.26 -4.88 1.66
CA PRO A 32 -9.75 -5.60 0.48
C PRO A 32 -11.04 -6.40 0.73
N ASP A 33 -11.29 -6.76 1.97
CA ASP A 33 -12.48 -7.50 2.42
C ASP A 33 -13.62 -6.60 2.95
N VAL A 34 -13.49 -5.27 2.82
CA VAL A 34 -14.51 -4.30 3.28
C VAL A 34 -15.91 -4.57 2.70
N LEU A 35 -15.97 -5.15 1.51
CA LEU A 35 -17.20 -5.51 0.82
C LEU A 35 -17.73 -6.91 1.19
N GLY A 36 -16.98 -7.66 1.98
CA GLY A 36 -17.26 -9.03 2.36
C GLY A 36 -16.97 -10.07 1.26
N ALA A 37 -16.69 -11.29 1.69
CA ALA A 37 -16.29 -12.37 0.78
C ALA A 37 -17.35 -12.69 -0.27
N ALA A 38 -18.64 -12.74 0.13
CA ALA A 38 -19.72 -13.05 -0.77
C ALA A 38 -19.85 -12.06 -1.95
N PHE A 39 -19.64 -10.77 -1.68
CA PHE A 39 -19.63 -9.74 -2.72
C PHE A 39 -18.39 -9.87 -3.63
N MET A 40 -17.24 -10.11 -3.04
CA MET A 40 -15.98 -10.26 -3.80
C MET A 40 -15.93 -11.55 -4.63
N ASP A 41 -16.75 -12.55 -4.31
CA ASP A 41 -16.85 -13.81 -5.08
C ASP A 41 -17.85 -13.74 -6.25
N LEU A 42 -18.54 -12.61 -6.43
CA LEU A 42 -19.36 -12.39 -7.63
C LEU A 42 -18.49 -12.40 -8.88
N PRO A 43 -18.94 -13.01 -9.99
CA PRO A 43 -18.21 -13.02 -11.26
C PRO A 43 -17.84 -11.62 -11.75
N GLU A 44 -18.67 -10.64 -11.51
CA GLU A 44 -18.49 -9.23 -11.88
C GLU A 44 -17.30 -8.59 -11.15
N MET A 45 -16.93 -9.11 -9.98
CA MET A 45 -15.81 -8.63 -9.17
C MET A 45 -14.47 -9.30 -9.51
N ALA A 46 -14.46 -10.30 -10.38
CA ALA A 46 -13.24 -11.01 -10.75
C ALA A 46 -12.11 -10.08 -11.23
N PRO A 47 -12.35 -9.05 -12.07
CA PRO A 47 -11.30 -8.12 -12.49
C PRO A 47 -10.74 -7.28 -11.33
N VAL A 48 -11.58 -6.89 -10.37
CA VAL A 48 -11.16 -6.14 -9.18
C VAL A 48 -10.37 -7.03 -8.23
N LYS A 49 -10.76 -8.30 -8.10
CA LYS A 49 -10.02 -9.30 -7.32
C LYS A 49 -8.62 -9.56 -7.90
N GLU A 50 -8.51 -9.64 -9.23
CA GLU A 50 -7.21 -9.69 -9.93
C GLU A 50 -6.38 -8.44 -9.66
N LEU A 51 -6.99 -7.25 -9.77
CA LEU A 51 -6.33 -5.98 -9.46
C LEU A 51 -5.75 -5.99 -8.04
N PHE A 52 -6.50 -6.41 -7.03
CA PHE A 52 -6.02 -6.48 -5.65
C PHE A 52 -4.82 -7.41 -5.49
N SER A 53 -4.75 -8.52 -6.21
CA SER A 53 -3.59 -9.40 -6.18
C SER A 53 -2.31 -8.72 -6.69
N LEU A 54 -2.45 -7.83 -7.67
CA LEU A 54 -1.34 -7.07 -8.26
C LEU A 54 -0.85 -5.91 -7.38
N THR A 55 -1.70 -5.40 -6.49
CA THR A 55 -1.30 -4.30 -5.59
C THR A 55 -0.16 -4.66 -4.64
N THR A 56 0.14 -5.96 -4.47
CA THR A 56 1.32 -6.43 -3.72
C THR A 56 2.64 -5.96 -4.34
N TYR A 57 2.64 -5.59 -5.62
CA TYR A 57 3.80 -5.03 -6.32
C TYR A 57 3.76 -3.49 -6.36
N GLY A 58 2.70 -2.87 -5.87
CA GLY A 58 2.42 -1.46 -6.10
C GLY A 58 2.11 -1.19 -7.58
N LEU A 59 1.14 -0.33 -7.82
CA LEU A 59 0.70 0.04 -9.17
C LEU A 59 0.87 1.53 -9.36
N SER A 60 1.48 1.93 -10.46
CA SER A 60 1.51 3.33 -10.92
C SER A 60 0.53 3.50 -12.06
N VAL A 61 -0.61 4.15 -11.80
CA VAL A 61 -1.65 4.39 -12.80
C VAL A 61 -1.23 5.52 -13.73
N LYS A 62 -1.54 5.37 -15.03
CA LYS A 62 -1.16 6.29 -16.09
C LYS A 62 -2.29 6.47 -17.12
N GLY A 63 -2.00 7.22 -18.16
CA GLY A 63 -2.89 7.37 -19.32
C GLY A 63 -4.21 8.07 -19.00
N GLU A 64 -5.24 7.72 -19.76
CA GLU A 64 -6.58 8.28 -19.58
C GLU A 64 -7.23 7.87 -18.26
N THR A 65 -6.87 6.70 -17.76
CA THR A 65 -7.32 6.24 -16.44
C THR A 65 -6.82 7.18 -15.34
N LEU A 66 -5.56 7.66 -15.40
CA LEU A 66 -5.06 8.63 -14.42
C LEU A 66 -5.87 9.92 -14.44
N ALA A 67 -6.12 10.49 -15.61
CA ALA A 67 -6.90 11.72 -15.74
C ALA A 67 -8.35 11.57 -15.21
N PHE A 68 -8.95 10.40 -15.43
CA PHE A 68 -10.24 10.06 -14.86
C PHE A 68 -10.17 9.98 -13.32
N LEU A 69 -9.16 9.33 -12.78
CA LEU A 69 -9.00 9.13 -11.34
C LEU A 69 -8.73 10.42 -10.58
N GLU A 70 -7.97 11.35 -11.16
CA GLU A 70 -7.75 12.67 -10.56
C GLU A 70 -9.08 13.36 -10.27
N LYS A 71 -10.01 13.32 -11.21
CA LYS A 71 -11.35 13.90 -11.03
C LYS A 71 -12.18 13.14 -9.98
N GLU A 72 -12.20 11.79 -10.09
CA GLU A 72 -13.03 10.97 -9.20
C GLU A 72 -12.53 11.00 -7.76
N MET A 73 -11.23 11.19 -7.52
CA MET A 73 -10.67 11.32 -6.16
C MET A 73 -11.15 12.58 -5.46
N PHE A 74 -11.28 13.70 -6.17
CA PHE A 74 -11.90 14.90 -5.60
C PHE A 74 -13.38 14.68 -5.31
N THR A 75 -14.11 14.05 -6.24
CA THR A 75 -15.52 13.70 -6.02
C THR A 75 -15.68 12.78 -4.81
N LEU A 76 -14.79 11.79 -4.65
CA LEU A 76 -14.77 10.90 -3.50
C LEU A 76 -14.51 11.64 -2.17
N TYR A 77 -13.60 12.60 -2.21
CA TYR A 77 -13.27 13.41 -1.02
C TYR A 77 -14.47 14.23 -0.54
N GLU A 78 -15.21 14.81 -1.45
CA GLU A 78 -16.38 15.66 -1.16
C GLU A 78 -17.67 14.86 -0.88
N ALA A 79 -17.75 13.60 -1.34
CA ALA A 79 -18.93 12.77 -1.22
C ALA A 79 -19.21 12.35 0.23
N ASP A 80 -20.47 11.99 0.51
CA ASP A 80 -20.92 11.54 1.82
C ASP A 80 -21.29 10.05 1.83
N TYR A 81 -21.14 9.42 3.00
CA TYR A 81 -21.64 8.08 3.35
C TYR A 81 -21.51 7.03 2.22
N SER A 82 -22.64 6.48 1.77
CA SER A 82 -22.69 5.41 0.76
C SER A 82 -22.21 5.88 -0.62
N GLU A 83 -22.28 7.16 -0.93
CA GLU A 83 -21.80 7.70 -2.20
C GLU A 83 -20.30 7.47 -2.37
N ARG A 84 -19.52 7.61 -1.28
CA ARG A 84 -18.09 7.24 -1.26
C ARG A 84 -17.83 5.82 -1.70
N LEU A 85 -18.69 4.89 -1.27
CA LEU A 85 -18.55 3.49 -1.65
C LEU A 85 -18.80 3.28 -3.14
N PHE A 86 -19.83 3.90 -3.70
CA PHE A 86 -20.11 3.78 -5.13
C PHE A 86 -19.00 4.39 -5.99
N ILE A 87 -18.46 5.54 -5.58
CA ILE A 87 -17.33 6.16 -6.29
C ILE A 87 -16.07 5.30 -6.17
N LEU A 88 -15.79 4.73 -5.00
CA LEU A 88 -14.67 3.81 -4.82
C LEU A 88 -14.79 2.59 -5.73
N LEU A 89 -15.97 1.97 -5.81
CA LEU A 89 -16.23 0.85 -6.73
C LEU A 89 -16.04 1.25 -8.20
N LYS A 90 -16.50 2.43 -8.59
CA LYS A 90 -16.32 2.99 -9.93
C LYS A 90 -14.83 3.18 -10.26
N ILE A 91 -14.04 3.69 -9.31
CA ILE A 91 -12.59 3.85 -9.44
C ILE A 91 -11.93 2.48 -9.62
N LEU A 92 -12.20 1.53 -8.74
CA LEU A 92 -11.62 0.19 -8.81
C LEU A 92 -11.98 -0.53 -10.11
N HIS A 93 -13.24 -0.44 -10.54
CA HIS A 93 -13.70 -1.00 -11.80
C HIS A 93 -12.93 -0.38 -12.99
N ARG A 94 -12.78 0.94 -13.03
CA ARG A 94 -12.08 1.64 -14.11
C ARG A 94 -10.63 1.16 -14.23
N ILE A 95 -9.90 1.08 -13.12
CA ILE A 95 -8.50 0.62 -13.11
C ILE A 95 -8.40 -0.84 -13.55
N ALA A 96 -9.27 -1.70 -13.04
CA ALA A 96 -9.29 -3.13 -13.35
C ALA A 96 -9.62 -3.40 -14.84
N ARG A 97 -10.52 -2.60 -15.43
CA ARG A 97 -10.94 -2.74 -16.83
C ARG A 97 -9.86 -2.25 -17.79
N ASP A 98 -9.34 -1.05 -17.57
CA ASP A 98 -8.47 -0.38 -18.55
C ASP A 98 -7.04 -0.88 -18.49
N LYS A 99 -6.59 -1.36 -17.32
CA LYS A 99 -5.25 -1.92 -17.08
C LYS A 99 -4.10 -0.94 -17.45
N GLU A 100 -4.38 0.37 -17.42
CA GLU A 100 -3.40 1.44 -17.68
C GLU A 100 -2.54 1.72 -16.46
N TYR A 101 -1.71 0.78 -16.07
CA TYR A 101 -0.77 0.90 -14.95
C TYR A 101 0.50 0.10 -15.19
N ASP A 102 1.58 0.52 -14.53
CA ASP A 102 2.82 -0.22 -14.44
C ASP A 102 2.99 -0.79 -13.03
N LEU A 103 3.65 -1.94 -12.91
CA LEU A 103 4.08 -2.47 -11.62
C LEU A 103 5.29 -1.67 -11.13
N ILE A 104 5.27 -1.22 -9.88
CA ILE A 104 6.38 -0.46 -9.27
C ILE A 104 7.51 -1.40 -8.87
N ALA A 105 7.19 -2.51 -8.20
CA ALA A 105 8.18 -3.51 -7.84
C ALA A 105 8.28 -4.58 -8.93
N SER A 106 9.50 -5.10 -9.15
CA SER A 106 9.71 -6.21 -10.07
C SER A 106 9.03 -7.48 -9.57
N LYS A 107 8.66 -8.38 -10.50
CA LYS A 107 8.10 -9.71 -10.15
C LYS A 107 9.08 -10.58 -9.34
N GLY A 108 10.37 -10.24 -9.33
CA GLY A 108 11.39 -10.85 -8.47
C GLY A 108 11.39 -10.32 -7.03
N PHE A 109 10.74 -9.19 -6.77
CA PHE A 109 10.39 -8.73 -5.43
C PHE A 109 9.20 -9.56 -4.93
N THR A 110 9.42 -10.84 -4.80
CA THR A 110 8.42 -11.72 -4.20
C THR A 110 8.29 -11.32 -2.74
N ASN A 111 7.12 -10.86 -2.39
CA ASN A 111 6.67 -10.78 -1.02
C ASN A 111 6.64 -12.21 -0.44
N SER A 112 7.80 -12.74 -0.11
CA SER A 112 7.93 -13.93 0.72
C SER A 112 7.51 -13.62 2.18
N PHE A 113 6.79 -12.53 2.38
CA PHE A 113 6.22 -12.16 3.65
C PHE A 113 4.98 -13.00 3.93
N SER A 114 5.14 -14.00 4.75
CA SER A 114 4.00 -14.64 5.40
C SER A 114 3.29 -13.63 6.32
N ILE A 115 2.07 -13.89 6.71
CA ILE A 115 1.34 -13.06 7.71
C ILE A 115 2.18 -12.88 8.99
N SER A 116 2.93 -13.93 9.40
CA SER A 116 3.85 -13.88 10.53
C SER A 116 5.06 -12.96 10.29
N ASP A 117 5.60 -12.95 9.06
CA ASP A 117 6.71 -12.06 8.69
C ASP A 117 6.27 -10.60 8.67
N ASN A 118 5.07 -10.32 8.16
CA ASN A 118 4.50 -8.98 8.19
C ASN A 118 4.35 -8.46 9.62
N SER A 119 3.91 -9.30 10.54
CA SER A 119 3.83 -8.93 11.97
C SER A 119 5.22 -8.59 12.53
N ARG A 120 6.26 -9.33 12.16
CA ARG A 120 7.64 -9.09 12.61
C ARG A 120 8.21 -7.81 12.01
N ILE A 121 8.07 -7.61 10.70
CA ILE A 121 8.53 -6.39 10.03
C ILE A 121 7.81 -5.17 10.57
N ASN A 122 6.49 -5.23 10.78
CA ASN A 122 5.75 -4.12 11.41
C ASN A 122 6.23 -3.81 12.82
N LYS A 123 6.62 -4.81 13.63
CA LYS A 123 7.24 -4.57 14.94
C LYS A 123 8.56 -3.80 14.81
N ILE A 124 9.40 -4.17 13.83
CA ILE A 124 10.66 -3.47 13.56
C ILE A 124 10.38 -2.00 13.22
N TYR A 125 9.51 -1.74 12.24
CA TYR A 125 9.17 -0.37 11.83
C TYR A 125 8.58 0.43 12.98
N ASN A 126 7.59 -0.11 13.69
CA ASN A 126 6.95 0.58 14.81
C ASN A 126 7.95 0.92 15.93
N PHE A 127 8.86 0.00 16.24
CA PHE A 127 9.91 0.24 17.23
C PHE A 127 10.86 1.35 16.75
N THR A 128 11.31 1.27 15.50
CA THR A 128 12.23 2.24 14.91
C THR A 128 11.57 3.63 14.85
N PHE A 129 10.34 3.73 14.35
CA PHE A 129 9.61 5.01 14.28
C PHE A 129 9.33 5.64 15.65
N LYS A 130 9.09 4.83 16.68
CA LYS A 130 8.89 5.36 18.03
C LYS A 130 10.18 5.84 18.70
N ASN A 131 11.32 5.33 18.26
CA ASN A 131 12.60 5.56 18.95
C ASN A 131 13.66 6.23 18.07
N PHE A 132 13.36 6.64 16.82
CA PHE A 132 14.35 7.16 15.86
C PHE A 132 15.12 8.40 16.36
N GLN A 133 14.59 9.10 17.36
CA GLN A 133 15.26 10.24 18.02
C GLN A 133 16.30 9.81 19.07
N LYS A 134 16.43 8.52 19.34
CA LYS A 134 17.39 7.94 20.29
C LYS A 134 18.37 7.06 19.52
N ASP A 135 19.51 6.78 20.11
CA ASP A 135 20.43 5.77 19.58
C ASP A 135 19.78 4.40 19.67
N ILE A 136 19.49 3.79 18.52
CA ILE A 136 18.92 2.46 18.41
C ILE A 136 20.01 1.49 17.96
N SER A 137 20.29 0.47 18.76
CA SER A 137 21.20 -0.59 18.39
C SER A 137 20.46 -1.73 17.62
N ILE A 138 21.21 -2.50 16.84
CA ILE A 138 20.68 -3.70 16.18
C ILE A 138 20.15 -4.72 17.23
N THR A 139 20.75 -4.75 18.40
CA THR A 139 20.31 -5.62 19.51
C THR A 139 18.93 -5.20 20.02
N ASP A 140 18.68 -3.91 20.20
CA ASP A 140 17.37 -3.40 20.66
C ASP A 140 16.26 -3.79 19.67
N VAL A 141 16.54 -3.77 18.37
CA VAL A 141 15.56 -4.17 17.34
C VAL A 141 15.38 -5.69 17.32
N ALA A 142 16.46 -6.47 17.48
CA ALA A 142 16.41 -7.93 17.53
C ALA A 142 15.59 -8.44 18.71
N ASP A 143 15.70 -7.79 19.86
CA ASP A 143 14.96 -8.09 21.09
C ASP A 143 13.44 -7.93 20.91
N GLN A 144 13.00 -7.00 20.05
CA GLN A 144 11.56 -6.84 19.73
C GLN A 144 10.98 -8.07 19.04
N LEU A 145 11.84 -8.89 18.45
CA LEU A 145 11.45 -10.13 17.77
C LEU A 145 11.85 -11.40 18.55
N ASN A 146 12.42 -11.26 19.72
CA ASN A 146 13.04 -12.33 20.51
C ASN A 146 14.09 -13.13 19.69
N LEU A 147 14.94 -12.40 18.93
CA LEU A 147 16.01 -12.97 18.11
C LEU A 147 17.37 -12.53 18.63
N SER A 148 18.41 -13.40 18.42
CA SER A 148 19.79 -12.93 18.56
C SER A 148 20.11 -11.93 17.44
N LYS A 149 21.12 -11.08 17.67
CA LYS A 149 21.61 -10.11 16.67
C LYS A 149 21.94 -10.77 15.33
N GLU A 150 22.59 -11.91 15.33
CA GLU A 150 22.98 -12.65 14.13
C GLU A 150 21.75 -13.20 13.40
N SER A 151 20.78 -13.75 14.13
CA SER A 151 19.52 -14.25 13.58
C SER A 151 18.69 -13.14 13.00
N PHE A 152 18.64 -11.98 13.66
CA PHE A 152 17.98 -10.80 13.16
C PHE A 152 18.62 -10.28 11.86
N CYS A 153 19.96 -10.14 11.82
CA CYS A 153 20.65 -9.68 10.62
C CYS A 153 20.41 -10.61 9.43
N ARG A 154 20.41 -11.92 9.63
CA ARG A 154 20.09 -12.90 8.58
C ARG A 154 18.66 -12.80 8.12
N TYR A 155 17.71 -12.73 9.07
CA TYR A 155 16.28 -12.55 8.78
C TYR A 155 16.03 -11.27 7.99
N PHE A 156 16.57 -10.13 8.45
CA PHE A 156 16.35 -8.83 7.81
C PHE A 156 16.92 -8.79 6.40
N LYS A 157 18.17 -9.26 6.19
CA LYS A 157 18.77 -9.37 4.84
C LYS A 157 18.02 -10.28 3.87
N GLN A 158 17.32 -11.27 4.38
CA GLN A 158 16.52 -12.18 3.55
C GLN A 158 15.20 -11.54 3.13
N LYS A 159 14.72 -10.54 3.88
CA LYS A 159 13.41 -9.92 3.71
C LYS A 159 13.45 -8.50 3.14
N THR A 160 14.62 -7.88 3.07
CA THR A 160 14.85 -6.56 2.48
C THR A 160 15.92 -6.61 1.40
#